data_7148b657e544354f75698d2ad5b8e7d7
#
_entry.id   7148b657e544354f75698d2ad5b8e7d7
#
_cell.length_a   1.000
_cell.length_b   1.000
_cell.length_c   1.000
_cell.angle_alpha   90.00
_cell.angle_beta   90.00
_cell.angle_gamma   90.00
#
_symmetry.space_group_name_H-M   'P 1'
#
loop_
_entity.id
_entity.type
_entity.pdbx_description
1 polymer ?
#
loop_
_entity_poly.entity_id
_entity_poly.type
_entity_poly.pdbx_seq_one_letter_code
_entity_poly.pdbx_strand_id
1 'polypeptide(L)'
;MSGPTLAKGLNAFKEQIDAPTASFFTSCVHCGMCADACLFYTETGDPAKTPINKLEPLRKTWWQEYTFLGRLSKAVGLSKPVTDAELSEWETLVYDSCTLCGRCSMVCPVGNDITYMLRKMREGMAASGHAPEGLIGATQRAVTIGSPMGVKLPALQAQIRHVEDETGCKVPVDVEGAEYLCTLSSMEIMN
;
A
#
# COMPACT_ATOMS: atom_id res chain seq x y z
N MET A 1 4.34 4.66 -22.76
CA MET A 1 5.30 4.21 -21.72
C MET A 1 5.27 2.69 -21.77
N SER A 2 6.40 2.06 -22.09
CA SER A 2 6.50 0.60 -22.08
C SER A 2 6.27 0.10 -20.66
N GLY A 3 5.22 -0.72 -20.47
CA GLY A 3 4.93 -1.33 -19.17
C GLY A 3 6.16 -2.05 -18.63
N PRO A 4 6.31 -2.13 -17.30
CA PRO A 4 7.40 -2.85 -16.68
C PRO A 4 7.35 -4.32 -17.12
N THR A 5 8.47 -4.85 -17.57
CA THR A 5 8.53 -6.27 -17.91
C THR A 5 8.31 -7.10 -16.66
N LEU A 6 7.61 -8.23 -16.79
CA LEU A 6 7.31 -9.20 -15.71
C LEU A 6 8.55 -9.52 -14.85
N ALA A 7 9.73 -9.61 -15.46
CA ALA A 7 10.99 -9.83 -14.74
C ALA A 7 11.32 -8.71 -13.76
N LYS A 8 11.01 -7.45 -14.11
CA LYS A 8 11.21 -6.29 -13.22
C LYS A 8 10.23 -6.34 -12.04
N GLY A 9 8.98 -6.74 -12.28
CA GLY A 9 7.97 -6.92 -11.24
C GLY A 9 8.33 -8.02 -10.25
N LEU A 10 8.78 -9.18 -10.71
CA LEU A 10 9.22 -10.27 -9.84
C LEU A 10 10.42 -9.88 -8.98
N ASN A 11 11.38 -9.14 -9.52
CA ASN A 11 12.50 -8.63 -8.74
C ASN A 11 12.02 -7.62 -7.69
N ALA A 12 11.07 -6.76 -8.03
CA ALA A 12 10.47 -5.82 -7.08
C ALA A 12 9.80 -6.54 -5.90
N PHE A 13 9.09 -7.66 -6.12
CA PHE A 13 8.56 -8.47 -5.03
C PHE A 13 9.65 -9.12 -4.16
N LYS A 14 10.74 -9.57 -4.76
CA LYS A 14 11.88 -10.10 -4.00
C LYS A 14 12.52 -9.05 -3.08
N GLU A 15 12.64 -7.82 -3.55
CA GLU A 15 13.16 -6.68 -2.78
C GLU A 15 12.26 -6.32 -1.58
N GLN A 16 10.97 -6.65 -1.64
CA GLN A 16 10.04 -6.44 -0.53
C GLN A 16 10.12 -7.51 0.57
N ILE A 17 10.83 -8.61 0.33
CA ILE A 17 10.95 -9.72 1.29
C ILE A 17 12.11 -9.45 2.24
N ASP A 18 11.80 -8.80 3.34
CA ASP A 18 12.70 -8.53 4.46
C ASP A 18 12.52 -9.54 5.61
N ALA A 19 13.26 -9.37 6.69
CA ALA A 19 13.22 -10.28 7.84
C ALA A 19 11.83 -10.37 8.50
N PRO A 20 11.09 -9.26 8.73
CA PRO A 20 9.70 -9.34 9.20
C PRO A 20 8.80 -10.13 8.25
N THR A 21 8.91 -9.92 6.94
CA THR A 21 8.14 -10.64 5.92
C THR A 21 8.39 -12.14 5.97
N ALA A 22 9.65 -12.54 6.03
CA ALA A 22 10.04 -13.95 6.11
C ALA A 22 9.56 -14.58 7.43
N SER A 23 9.67 -13.86 8.56
CA SER A 23 9.17 -14.29 9.87
C SER A 23 7.67 -14.52 9.85
N PHE A 24 6.90 -13.60 9.25
CA PHE A 24 5.46 -13.73 9.09
C PHE A 24 5.09 -15.01 8.36
N PHE A 25 5.69 -15.28 7.20
CA PHE A 25 5.33 -16.47 6.42
C PHE A 25 5.72 -17.79 7.10
N THR A 26 6.69 -17.78 8.00
CA THR A 26 7.08 -18.96 8.79
C THR A 26 6.25 -19.13 10.07
N SER A 27 5.81 -18.05 10.69
CA SER A 27 5.07 -18.07 11.97
C SER A 27 3.55 -18.16 11.80
N CYS A 28 3.01 -17.87 10.62
CA CYS A 28 1.58 -17.89 10.37
C CYS A 28 1.01 -19.31 10.43
N VAL A 29 0.14 -19.57 11.40
CA VAL A 29 -0.51 -20.87 11.63
C VAL A 29 -1.88 -20.98 10.92
N HIS A 30 -2.23 -20.04 10.08
CA HIS A 30 -3.49 -20.02 9.33
C HIS A 30 -4.76 -20.16 10.21
N CYS A 31 -4.75 -19.58 11.41
CA CYS A 31 -5.86 -19.70 12.38
C CYS A 31 -7.17 -18.98 11.98
N GLY A 32 -7.13 -18.07 10.99
CA GLY A 32 -8.34 -17.38 10.50
C GLY A 32 -8.73 -16.11 11.26
N MET A 33 -8.21 -15.83 12.46
CA MET A 33 -8.62 -14.67 13.28
C MET A 33 -8.53 -13.34 12.55
N CYS A 34 -7.54 -13.17 11.69
CA CYS A 34 -7.40 -11.96 10.87
C CYS A 34 -8.54 -11.80 9.85
N ALA A 35 -9.14 -12.91 9.39
CA ALA A 35 -10.29 -12.87 8.49
C ALA A 35 -11.53 -12.36 9.23
N ASP A 36 -11.82 -12.88 10.43
CA ASP A 36 -12.96 -12.46 11.25
C ASP A 36 -12.89 -10.98 11.64
N ALA A 37 -11.69 -10.41 11.73
CA ALA A 37 -11.48 -8.98 11.99
C ALA A 37 -11.58 -8.10 10.74
N CYS A 38 -11.61 -8.68 9.54
CA CYS A 38 -11.59 -7.94 8.27
C CYS A 38 -13.00 -7.61 7.80
N LEU A 39 -13.36 -6.32 7.77
CA LEU A 39 -14.66 -5.86 7.31
C LEU A 39 -15.01 -6.37 5.91
N PHE A 40 -14.05 -6.34 4.98
CA PHE A 40 -14.30 -6.81 3.62
C PHE A 40 -14.63 -8.29 3.52
N TYR A 41 -14.05 -9.11 4.38
CA TYR A 41 -14.38 -10.52 4.45
C TYR A 41 -15.72 -10.75 5.15
N THR A 42 -15.95 -10.13 6.31
CA THR A 42 -17.17 -10.34 7.09
C THR A 42 -18.45 -9.91 6.36
N GLU A 43 -18.36 -8.82 5.57
CA GLU A 43 -19.51 -8.32 4.80
C GLU A 43 -19.77 -9.13 3.51
N THR A 44 -18.76 -9.79 2.96
CA THR A 44 -18.92 -10.48 1.66
C THR A 44 -18.90 -12.00 1.76
N GLY A 45 -18.33 -12.56 2.82
CA GLY A 45 -18.07 -13.99 2.96
C GLY A 45 -17.07 -14.55 1.93
N ASP A 46 -16.42 -13.69 1.15
CA ASP A 46 -15.54 -14.08 0.06
C ASP A 46 -14.13 -14.41 0.59
N PRO A 47 -13.67 -15.69 0.53
CA PRO A 47 -12.36 -16.09 1.00
C PRO A 47 -11.19 -15.35 0.33
N ALA A 48 -11.37 -14.88 -0.91
CA ALA A 48 -10.37 -14.10 -1.61
C ALA A 48 -10.04 -12.78 -0.89
N LYS A 49 -10.99 -12.23 -0.14
CA LYS A 49 -10.85 -10.98 0.60
C LYS A 49 -10.26 -11.14 2.00
N THR A 50 -9.85 -12.34 2.39
CA THR A 50 -9.16 -12.51 3.67
C THR A 50 -7.78 -11.85 3.66
N PRO A 51 -7.31 -11.29 4.78
CA PRO A 51 -6.02 -10.59 4.83
C PRO A 51 -4.83 -11.47 4.39
N ILE A 52 -4.87 -12.75 4.74
CA ILE A 52 -3.81 -13.68 4.39
C ILE A 52 -3.81 -14.00 2.88
N ASN A 53 -4.99 -14.13 2.27
CA ASN A 53 -5.08 -14.41 0.84
C ASN A 53 -4.54 -13.23 0.01
N LYS A 54 -4.77 -11.99 0.43
CA LYS A 54 -4.23 -10.78 -0.24
C LYS A 54 -2.70 -10.74 -0.30
N LEU A 55 -2.01 -11.56 0.49
CA LEU A 55 -0.55 -11.68 0.51
C LEU A 55 -0.02 -12.84 -0.35
N GLU A 56 -0.89 -13.59 -1.02
CA GLU A 56 -0.53 -14.81 -1.72
C GLU A 56 0.57 -14.62 -2.78
N PRO A 57 0.57 -13.59 -3.65
CA PRO A 57 1.66 -13.39 -4.59
C PRO A 57 3.01 -13.16 -3.90
N LEU A 58 3.03 -12.41 -2.80
CA LEU A 58 4.25 -12.17 -2.02
C LEU A 58 4.73 -13.47 -1.33
N ARG A 59 3.80 -14.25 -0.74
CA ARG A 59 4.08 -15.54 -0.13
C ARG A 59 4.61 -16.56 -1.15
N LYS A 60 3.99 -16.62 -2.33
CA LYS A 60 4.40 -17.49 -3.44
C LYS A 60 5.83 -17.16 -3.88
N THR A 61 6.14 -15.87 -4.03
CA THR A 61 7.50 -15.40 -4.37
C THR A 61 8.50 -15.78 -3.28
N TRP A 62 8.16 -15.53 -2.01
CA TRP A 62 9.01 -15.92 -0.88
C TRP A 62 9.28 -17.41 -0.86
N TRP A 63 8.25 -18.25 -0.99
CA TRP A 63 8.40 -19.70 -0.97
C TRP A 63 9.31 -20.19 -2.09
N GLN A 64 9.12 -19.69 -3.32
CA GLN A 64 9.89 -20.10 -4.49
C GLN A 64 11.36 -19.66 -4.46
N GLU A 65 11.67 -18.52 -3.88
CA GLU A 65 13.01 -17.96 -3.93
C GLU A 65 13.84 -18.25 -2.67
N TYR A 66 13.20 -18.39 -1.52
CA TYR A 66 13.89 -18.44 -0.23
C TYR A 66 13.75 -19.79 0.50
N THR A 67 12.90 -20.71 0.04
CA THR A 67 12.83 -22.07 0.61
C THR A 67 13.46 -23.11 -0.29
N PHE A 68 14.07 -24.15 0.31
CA PHE A 68 14.71 -25.22 -0.44
C PHE A 68 13.70 -25.97 -1.34
N LEU A 69 12.56 -26.36 -0.76
CA LEU A 69 11.51 -27.08 -1.49
C LEU A 69 10.87 -26.24 -2.60
N GLY A 70 10.70 -24.93 -2.35
CA GLY A 70 10.17 -24.00 -3.36
C GLY A 70 11.11 -23.87 -4.55
N ARG A 71 12.41 -23.74 -4.30
CA ARG A 71 13.44 -23.65 -5.34
C ARG A 71 13.51 -24.95 -6.16
N LEU A 72 13.45 -26.10 -5.49
CA LEU A 72 13.42 -27.41 -6.16
C LEU A 72 12.15 -27.55 -7.01
N SER A 73 10.99 -27.24 -6.47
CA SER A 73 9.69 -27.28 -7.16
C SER A 73 9.68 -26.37 -8.40
N LYS A 74 10.28 -25.18 -8.30
CA LYS A 74 10.46 -24.27 -9.44
C LYS A 74 11.39 -24.86 -10.51
N ALA A 75 12.50 -25.48 -10.09
CA ALA A 75 13.48 -26.08 -11.00
C ALA A 75 12.90 -27.26 -11.81
N VAL A 76 12.03 -28.06 -11.21
CA VAL A 76 11.35 -29.19 -11.87
C VAL A 76 10.02 -28.79 -12.55
N GLY A 77 9.69 -27.50 -12.60
CA GLY A 77 8.49 -26.97 -13.28
C GLY A 77 7.15 -27.27 -12.60
N LEU A 78 7.16 -27.74 -11.35
CA LEU A 78 5.94 -28.00 -10.56
C LEU A 78 5.30 -26.71 -10.02
N SER A 79 6.10 -25.67 -9.77
CA SER A 79 5.62 -24.37 -9.30
C SER A 79 5.87 -23.29 -10.36
N LYS A 80 4.79 -22.66 -10.80
CA LYS A 80 4.87 -21.55 -11.75
C LYS A 80 5.16 -20.23 -11.01
N PRO A 81 5.99 -19.33 -11.56
CA PRO A 81 6.19 -18.01 -10.99
C PRO A 81 4.87 -17.20 -11.00
N VAL A 82 4.85 -16.12 -10.24
CA VAL A 82 3.75 -15.14 -10.31
C VAL A 82 3.72 -14.53 -11.72
N THR A 83 2.54 -14.45 -12.31
CA THR A 83 2.33 -13.93 -13.67
C THR A 83 1.73 -12.53 -13.64
N ASP A 84 1.85 -11.81 -14.74
CA ASP A 84 1.25 -10.49 -14.94
C ASP A 84 -0.29 -10.54 -14.81
N ALA A 85 -0.91 -11.59 -15.35
CA ALA A 85 -2.35 -11.82 -15.23
C ALA A 85 -2.78 -12.03 -13.76
N GLU A 86 -2.03 -12.83 -12.99
CA GLU A 86 -2.29 -12.97 -11.55
C GLU A 86 -2.20 -11.63 -10.83
N LEU A 87 -1.20 -10.80 -11.13
CA LEU A 87 -1.06 -9.49 -10.48
C LEU A 87 -2.21 -8.54 -10.82
N SER A 88 -2.71 -8.57 -12.06
CA SER A 88 -3.90 -7.79 -12.45
C SER A 88 -5.15 -8.19 -11.66
N GLU A 89 -5.38 -9.49 -11.45
CA GLU A 89 -6.49 -9.96 -10.62
C GLU A 89 -6.33 -9.53 -9.15
N TRP A 90 -5.09 -9.52 -8.65
CA TRP A 90 -4.77 -9.12 -7.28
C TRP A 90 -4.86 -7.62 -7.03
N GLU A 91 -4.82 -6.78 -8.06
CA GLU A 91 -4.92 -5.33 -7.92
C GLU A 91 -6.18 -4.93 -7.15
N THR A 92 -7.36 -5.39 -7.60
CA THR A 92 -8.64 -5.15 -6.91
C THR A 92 -8.64 -5.70 -5.47
N LEU A 93 -8.09 -6.91 -5.26
CA LEU A 93 -8.05 -7.51 -3.93
C LEU A 93 -7.16 -6.74 -2.95
N VAL A 94 -6.04 -6.22 -3.41
CA VAL A 94 -5.04 -5.56 -2.55
C VAL A 94 -5.35 -4.08 -2.35
N TYR A 95 -5.88 -3.39 -3.36
CA TYR A 95 -6.16 -1.95 -3.28
C TYR A 95 -7.60 -1.66 -2.88
N ASP A 96 -8.60 -2.26 -3.54
CA ASP A 96 -10.00 -1.89 -3.33
C ASP A 96 -10.61 -2.58 -2.10
N SER A 97 -10.17 -3.79 -1.76
CA SER A 97 -10.69 -4.52 -0.61
C SER A 97 -9.82 -4.42 0.65
N CYS A 98 -8.96 -3.39 0.76
CA CYS A 98 -8.13 -3.16 1.95
C CYS A 98 -7.86 -1.67 2.18
N THR A 99 -8.29 -1.14 3.32
CA THR A 99 -8.02 0.23 3.76
C THR A 99 -6.78 0.38 4.63
N LEU A 100 -5.99 -0.68 4.83
CA LEU A 100 -4.83 -0.70 5.74
C LEU A 100 -5.18 -0.30 7.20
N CYS A 101 -6.38 -0.60 7.66
CA CYS A 101 -6.91 -0.20 8.98
C CYS A 101 -6.20 -0.86 10.19
N GLY A 102 -5.38 -1.88 9.99
CA GLY A 102 -4.60 -2.51 11.06
C GLY A 102 -5.32 -3.58 11.89
N ARG A 103 -6.64 -3.74 11.78
CA ARG A 103 -7.41 -4.68 12.61
C ARG A 103 -6.88 -6.11 12.57
N CYS A 104 -6.48 -6.59 11.37
CA CYS A 104 -5.91 -7.92 11.19
C CYS A 104 -4.58 -8.13 11.95
N SER A 105 -3.75 -7.09 12.04
CA SER A 105 -2.51 -7.12 12.84
C SER A 105 -2.81 -7.16 14.34
N MET A 106 -3.80 -6.40 14.79
CA MET A 106 -4.15 -6.32 16.22
C MET A 106 -4.67 -7.63 16.80
N VAL A 107 -5.37 -8.44 16.01
CA VAL A 107 -5.96 -9.72 16.47
C VAL A 107 -5.05 -10.91 16.21
N CYS A 108 -3.88 -10.72 15.62
CA CYS A 108 -2.98 -11.83 15.30
C CYS A 108 -2.37 -12.42 16.57
N PRO A 109 -2.64 -13.71 16.92
CA PRO A 109 -2.17 -14.31 18.16
C PRO A 109 -0.67 -14.53 18.23
N VAL A 110 0.00 -14.54 17.06
CA VAL A 110 1.47 -14.66 16.96
C VAL A 110 2.15 -13.30 16.73
N GLY A 111 1.39 -12.19 16.78
CA GLY A 111 1.93 -10.84 16.71
C GLY A 111 2.41 -10.40 15.32
N ASN A 112 1.97 -11.05 14.25
CA ASN A 112 2.37 -10.65 12.89
C ASN A 112 1.72 -9.33 12.48
N ASP A 113 2.52 -8.37 12.01
CA ASP A 113 2.01 -7.14 11.41
C ASP A 113 1.59 -7.36 9.95
N ILE A 114 0.35 -7.83 9.79
CA ILE A 114 -0.26 -8.11 8.49
C ILE A 114 -0.40 -6.82 7.67
N THR A 115 -0.61 -5.67 8.33
CA THR A 115 -0.72 -4.38 7.65
C THR A 115 0.61 -3.96 7.02
N TYR A 116 1.72 -4.19 7.72
CA TYR A 116 3.06 -4.00 7.16
C TYR A 116 3.25 -4.87 5.91
N MET A 117 2.87 -6.13 5.98
CA MET A 117 2.97 -7.07 4.85
C MET A 117 2.14 -6.61 3.65
N LEU A 118 0.92 -6.07 3.89
CA LEU A 118 0.09 -5.52 2.83
C LEU A 118 0.69 -4.26 2.18
N ARG A 119 1.43 -3.44 2.95
CA ARG A 119 2.22 -2.34 2.38
C ARG A 119 3.32 -2.87 1.46
N LYS A 120 4.07 -3.88 1.91
CA LYS A 120 5.10 -4.54 1.10
C LYS A 120 4.51 -5.15 -0.18
N MET A 121 3.34 -5.78 -0.08
CA MET A 121 2.61 -6.27 -1.24
C MET A 121 2.30 -5.14 -2.24
N ARG A 122 1.76 -4.00 -1.75
CA ARG A 122 1.46 -2.82 -2.59
C ARG A 122 2.71 -2.20 -3.21
N GLU A 123 3.82 -2.11 -2.46
CA GLU A 123 5.11 -1.63 -2.97
C GLU A 123 5.58 -2.49 -4.14
N GLY A 124 5.54 -3.82 -3.99
CA GLY A 124 5.89 -4.76 -5.05
C GLY A 124 4.97 -4.64 -6.27
N MET A 125 3.65 -4.52 -6.07
CA MET A 125 2.69 -4.32 -7.14
C MET A 125 2.89 -2.99 -7.88
N ALA A 126 3.09 -1.89 -7.16
CA ALA A 126 3.36 -0.58 -7.76
C ALA A 126 4.65 -0.59 -8.59
N ALA A 127 5.71 -1.23 -8.09
CA ALA A 127 6.97 -1.37 -8.82
C ALA A 127 6.84 -2.26 -10.07
N SER A 128 5.89 -3.22 -10.07
CA SER A 128 5.56 -4.06 -11.22
C SER A 128 4.57 -3.42 -12.19
N GLY A 129 4.03 -2.23 -11.86
CA GLY A 129 3.09 -1.51 -12.70
C GLY A 129 1.61 -1.85 -12.46
N HIS A 130 1.32 -2.66 -11.43
CA HIS A 130 -0.03 -3.07 -11.02
C HIS A 130 -0.52 -2.23 -9.83
N ALA A 131 -0.63 -0.93 -10.03
CA ALA A 131 -1.25 -0.03 -9.06
C ALA A 131 -2.28 0.85 -9.76
N PRO A 132 -3.40 1.22 -9.09
CA PRO A 132 -4.43 2.07 -9.67
C PRO A 132 -3.86 3.38 -10.20
N GLU A 133 -4.20 3.74 -11.45
CA GLU A 133 -3.67 4.95 -12.12
C GLU A 133 -3.90 6.23 -11.30
N GLY A 134 -5.02 6.31 -10.59
CA GLY A 134 -5.33 7.43 -9.70
C GLY A 134 -4.31 7.61 -8.58
N LEU A 135 -3.84 6.51 -7.98
CA LEU A 135 -2.81 6.53 -6.93
C LEU A 135 -1.44 6.88 -7.49
N ILE A 136 -1.09 6.34 -8.67
CA ILE A 136 0.16 6.68 -9.37
C ILE A 136 0.18 8.18 -9.68
N GLY A 137 -0.90 8.71 -10.25
CA GLY A 137 -1.03 10.13 -10.56
C GLY A 137 -0.97 11.03 -9.32
N ALA A 138 -1.62 10.63 -8.22
CA ALA A 138 -1.54 11.35 -6.95
C ALA A 138 -0.11 11.37 -6.38
N THR A 139 0.58 10.23 -6.43
CA THR A 139 1.98 10.12 -5.97
C THR A 139 2.90 11.00 -6.82
N GLN A 140 2.74 10.98 -8.14
CA GLN A 140 3.54 11.82 -9.04
C GLN A 140 3.31 13.32 -8.76
N ARG A 141 2.06 13.74 -8.54
CA ARG A 141 1.76 15.13 -8.16
C ARG A 141 2.37 15.47 -6.80
N ALA A 142 2.27 14.58 -5.82
CA ALA A 142 2.88 14.80 -4.51
C ALA A 142 4.39 15.03 -4.59
N VAL A 143 5.10 14.22 -5.41
CA VAL A 143 6.56 14.34 -5.58
C VAL A 143 6.94 15.61 -6.37
N THR A 144 6.17 15.98 -7.40
CA THR A 144 6.55 17.08 -8.30
C THR A 144 6.07 18.46 -7.85
N ILE A 145 4.93 18.51 -7.16
CA ILE A 145 4.27 19.78 -6.76
C ILE A 145 4.12 19.91 -5.24
N GLY A 146 4.41 18.87 -4.48
CA GLY A 146 4.21 18.84 -3.03
C GLY A 146 2.77 18.54 -2.60
N SER A 147 1.83 18.37 -3.54
CA SER A 147 0.41 18.13 -3.26
C SER A 147 -0.14 16.97 -4.10
N PRO A 148 -0.68 15.91 -3.49
CA PRO A 148 -1.30 14.81 -4.23
C PRO A 148 -2.56 15.25 -5.01
N MET A 149 -3.25 16.28 -4.54
CA MET A 149 -4.41 16.88 -5.21
C MET A 149 -4.04 17.91 -6.28
N GLY A 150 -2.75 18.27 -6.40
CA GLY A 150 -2.26 19.25 -7.36
C GLY A 150 -2.46 20.71 -6.92
N VAL A 151 -2.72 20.97 -5.65
CA VAL A 151 -2.84 22.31 -5.10
C VAL A 151 -1.47 22.99 -5.13
N LYS A 152 -1.41 24.15 -5.77
CA LYS A 152 -0.18 24.93 -5.93
C LYS A 152 -0.17 26.14 -4.97
N LEU A 153 1.00 26.66 -4.67
CA LEU A 153 1.17 27.83 -3.79
C LEU A 153 0.23 29.02 -4.10
N PRO A 154 -0.02 29.41 -5.37
CA PRO A 154 -0.96 30.49 -5.66
C PRO A 154 -2.40 30.22 -5.20
N ALA A 155 -2.85 28.96 -5.20
CA ALA A 155 -4.18 28.59 -4.70
C ALA A 155 -4.24 28.74 -3.17
N LEU A 156 -3.21 28.28 -2.45
CA LEU A 156 -3.09 28.50 -1.01
C LEU A 156 -3.09 29.99 -0.66
N GLN A 157 -2.31 30.80 -1.38
CA GLN A 157 -2.27 32.25 -1.16
C GLN A 157 -3.62 32.93 -1.45
N ALA A 158 -4.38 32.44 -2.43
CA ALA A 158 -5.73 32.95 -2.71
C ALA A 158 -6.69 32.61 -1.57
N GLN A 159 -6.62 31.38 -1.05
CA GLN A 159 -7.45 30.94 0.07
C GLN A 159 -7.11 31.72 1.35
N ILE A 160 -5.83 31.96 1.65
CA ILE A 160 -5.40 32.78 2.79
C ILE A 160 -6.02 34.19 2.67
N ARG A 161 -5.90 34.86 1.51
CA ARG A 161 -6.50 36.18 1.30
C ARG A 161 -8.01 36.18 1.51
N HIS A 162 -8.69 35.14 1.00
CA HIS A 162 -10.13 35.03 1.17
C HIS A 162 -10.53 34.92 2.65
N VAL A 163 -9.84 34.09 3.42
CA VAL A 163 -10.06 33.93 4.87
C VAL A 163 -9.74 35.26 5.61
N GLU A 164 -8.66 35.93 5.25
CA GLU A 164 -8.31 37.24 5.84
C GLU A 164 -9.38 38.33 5.58
N ASP A 165 -9.91 38.35 4.35
CA ASP A 165 -10.96 39.29 3.94
C ASP A 165 -12.30 39.02 4.67
N GLU A 166 -12.66 37.73 4.84
CA GLU A 166 -13.91 37.34 5.51
C GLU A 166 -13.85 37.53 7.04
N THR A 167 -12.71 37.21 7.66
CA THR A 167 -12.60 37.14 9.13
C THR A 167 -11.98 38.42 9.73
N GLY A 168 -11.28 39.18 8.94
CA GLY A 168 -10.46 40.33 9.41
C GLY A 168 -9.21 39.88 10.18
N CYS A 169 -8.93 38.59 10.26
CA CYS A 169 -7.76 38.06 10.96
C CYS A 169 -6.61 37.84 9.97
N LYS A 170 -5.40 38.21 10.34
CA LYS A 170 -4.21 37.91 9.55
C LYS A 170 -3.78 36.49 9.79
N VAL A 171 -3.57 35.73 8.71
CA VAL A 171 -3.04 34.36 8.74
C VAL A 171 -1.51 34.43 8.74
N PRO A 172 -0.83 33.97 9.81
CA PRO A 172 0.64 33.96 9.86
C PRO A 172 1.19 32.91 8.91
N VAL A 173 2.08 33.28 8.00
CA VAL A 173 2.75 32.41 7.04
C VAL A 173 4.26 32.58 7.20
N ASP A 174 4.97 31.48 7.34
CA ASP A 174 6.44 31.42 7.43
C ASP A 174 7.04 32.40 8.49
N VAL A 175 6.41 32.48 9.66
CA VAL A 175 6.88 33.31 10.74
C VAL A 175 8.05 32.64 11.46
N GLU A 176 9.23 33.24 11.36
CA GLU A 176 10.44 32.78 12.06
C GLU A 176 10.25 32.85 13.59
N GLY A 177 10.60 31.76 14.29
CA GLY A 177 10.48 31.69 15.75
C GLY A 177 9.06 31.45 16.27
N ALA A 178 8.11 31.08 15.42
CA ALA A 178 6.76 30.71 15.85
C ALA A 178 6.79 29.52 16.80
N GLU A 179 6.04 29.61 17.91
CA GLU A 179 5.95 28.54 18.92
C GLU A 179 5.19 27.30 18.38
N TYR A 180 4.25 27.52 17.47
CA TYR A 180 3.41 26.47 16.88
C TYR A 180 3.54 26.46 15.36
N LEU A 181 3.75 25.26 14.79
CA LEU A 181 3.70 25.03 13.36
C LEU A 181 2.38 24.34 12.99
N CYS A 182 1.59 24.98 12.13
CA CYS A 182 0.37 24.43 11.59
C CYS A 182 0.62 23.90 10.18
N THR A 183 0.35 22.61 9.94
CA THR A 183 0.43 22.02 8.61
C THR A 183 -0.98 21.77 8.08
N LEU A 184 -1.23 22.16 6.82
CA LEU A 184 -2.52 22.00 6.16
C LEU A 184 -2.47 20.87 5.15
N SER A 185 -3.53 20.08 5.07
CA SER A 185 -3.73 19.14 3.98
C SER A 185 -4.24 19.84 2.73
N SER A 186 -4.04 19.22 1.55
CA SER A 186 -4.58 19.77 0.31
C SER A 186 -6.12 19.89 0.32
N MET A 187 -6.81 19.06 1.10
CA MET A 187 -8.27 19.11 1.24
C MET A 187 -8.73 20.32 2.03
N GLU A 188 -8.00 20.70 3.09
CA GLU A 188 -8.29 21.90 3.89
C GLU A 188 -8.07 23.20 3.11
N ILE A 189 -7.14 23.16 2.14
CA ILE A 189 -6.88 24.33 1.28
C ILE A 189 -7.98 24.49 0.22
N MET A 190 -8.67 23.41 -0.15
CA MET A 190 -9.68 23.40 -1.22
C MET A 190 -11.10 23.67 -0.73
N ASN A 191 -11.35 23.63 0.57
CA ASN A 191 -12.63 23.91 1.22
C ASN A 191 -12.63 25.29 1.85
#